data_7310507bb85815ec03ae1062f585360b
#
_entry.id   7310507bb85815ec03ae1062f585360b
#
_cell.length_a   1.000
_cell.length_b   1.000
_cell.length_c   1.000
_cell.angle_alpha   90.00
_cell.angle_beta   90.00
_cell.angle_gamma   90.00
#
_symmetry.space_group_name_H-M   'P 1'
#
loop_
_entity.id
_entity.type
_entity.pdbx_description
1 polymer ?
#
loop_
_entity_poly.entity_id
_entity_poly.type
_entity_poly.pdbx_seq_one_letter_code
_entity_poly.pdbx_strand_id
1 'polypeptide(L)'
;ADKKQWNQFLSIFLLAVGVGFTVAGIVFFFAYNWDELPKFAKLGMVEVLLVASVLLATFTRWSKLVKQILLTGATFLIGTLFAVFGQIYQTGADAYDLFLGWTLFTILWAIAIRFAPLWLTFIGLLCTTIWLYNIQIAGYGSWEITLLGNAVTWICAVATIITEWMSAKGHLNRNNRWFVSLLSLATILHTSFLLMAAICDDYTILSVPLITTVLLFAAGLWYGWREKSLFYLAIIPFATLMNLLTTFISKSDLRDVQIFFYGGIIVITGTTLLIYIILHLKKQWYGTEA
;
A
#
# COMPACT_ATOMS: atom_id res chain seq x y z
N ALA A 1 -4.67 0.94 28.75
CA ALA A 1 -3.29 1.03 28.23
C ALA A 1 -2.41 1.64 29.31
N ASP A 2 -1.29 0.98 29.62
CA ASP A 2 -0.34 1.43 30.64
C ASP A 2 0.30 2.76 30.17
N LYS A 3 0.49 3.73 31.10
CA LYS A 3 1.07 5.06 30.80
C LYS A 3 2.42 4.94 30.07
N LYS A 4 3.19 3.89 30.36
CA LYS A 4 4.48 3.60 29.70
C LYS A 4 4.30 3.22 28.23
N GLN A 5 3.29 2.40 27.91
CA GLN A 5 2.95 2.00 26.53
C GLN A 5 2.45 3.17 25.70
N TRP A 6 1.63 4.05 26.33
CA TRP A 6 1.14 5.26 25.69
C TRP A 6 2.26 6.24 25.37
N ASN A 7 3.17 6.49 26.30
CA ASN A 7 4.34 7.35 26.06
C ASN A 7 5.26 6.80 24.97
N GLN A 8 5.47 5.49 24.94
CA GLN A 8 6.26 4.85 23.88
C GLN A 8 5.59 4.99 22.51
N PHE A 9 4.29 4.78 22.43
CA PHE A 9 3.51 4.98 21.20
C PHE A 9 3.61 6.42 20.71
N LEU A 10 3.37 7.41 21.59
CA LEU A 10 3.46 8.82 21.25
C LEU A 10 4.87 9.21 20.77
N SER A 11 5.91 8.74 21.43
CA SER A 11 7.29 9.04 21.02
C SER A 11 7.60 8.51 19.62
N ILE A 12 7.18 7.28 19.31
CA ILE A 12 7.39 6.67 17.99
C ILE A 12 6.55 7.41 16.94
N PHE A 13 5.28 7.69 17.24
CA PHE A 13 4.37 8.40 16.35
C PHE A 13 4.90 9.80 16.03
N LEU A 14 5.26 10.59 17.06
CA LEU A 14 5.80 11.93 16.87
C LEU A 14 7.13 11.92 16.11
N LEU A 15 7.99 10.93 16.34
CA LEU A 15 9.23 10.77 15.59
C LEU A 15 8.95 10.47 14.11
N ALA A 16 8.06 9.53 13.82
CA ALA A 16 7.71 9.17 12.44
C ALA A 16 7.05 10.34 11.69
N VAL A 17 6.11 11.02 12.36
CA VAL A 17 5.45 12.22 11.82
C VAL A 17 6.46 13.36 11.63
N GLY A 18 7.36 13.57 12.60
CA GLY A 18 8.42 14.59 12.50
C GLY A 18 9.34 14.34 11.31
N VAL A 19 9.81 13.11 11.11
CA VAL A 19 10.63 12.74 9.93
C VAL A 19 9.82 12.95 8.64
N GLY A 20 8.56 12.54 8.61
CA GLY A 20 7.68 12.75 7.45
C GLY A 20 7.50 14.23 7.10
N PHE A 21 7.19 15.08 8.09
CA PHE A 21 7.08 16.53 7.88
C PHE A 21 8.42 17.17 7.50
N THR A 22 9.54 16.69 8.02
CA THR A 22 10.86 17.17 7.61
C THR A 22 11.12 16.89 6.13
N VAL A 23 10.86 15.66 5.67
CA VAL A 23 10.99 15.31 4.25
C VAL A 23 10.04 16.14 3.40
N ALA A 24 8.77 16.25 3.78
CA ALA A 24 7.80 17.08 3.07
C ALA A 24 8.24 18.56 3.03
N GLY A 25 8.72 19.11 4.15
CA GLY A 25 9.24 20.47 4.23
C GLY A 25 10.42 20.71 3.27
N ILE A 26 11.33 19.73 3.14
CA ILE A 26 12.44 19.79 2.17
C ILE A 26 11.89 19.85 0.74
N VAL A 27 10.93 18.99 0.40
CA VAL A 27 10.31 18.99 -0.93
C VAL A 27 9.63 20.33 -1.22
N PHE A 28 8.84 20.86 -0.28
CA PHE A 28 8.19 22.16 -0.41
C PHE A 28 9.17 23.32 -0.51
N PHE A 29 10.28 23.28 0.26
CA PHE A 29 11.34 24.28 0.16
C PHE A 29 11.93 24.33 -1.25
N PHE A 30 12.21 23.17 -1.85
CA PHE A 30 12.69 23.10 -3.22
C PHE A 30 11.65 23.59 -4.22
N ALA A 31 10.37 23.20 -4.04
CA ALA A 31 9.30 23.63 -4.93
C ALA A 31 9.11 25.15 -4.90
N TYR A 32 9.20 25.79 -3.72
CA TYR A 32 9.01 27.23 -3.55
C TYR A 32 10.21 28.05 -4.07
N ASN A 33 11.44 27.62 -3.76
CA ASN A 33 12.66 28.39 -4.10
C ASN A 33 13.30 27.87 -5.40
N TRP A 34 12.55 27.16 -6.25
CA TRP A 34 13.13 26.47 -7.40
C TRP A 34 13.91 27.38 -8.32
N ASP A 35 13.37 28.55 -8.69
CA ASP A 35 13.97 29.45 -9.66
C ASP A 35 15.20 30.20 -9.09
N GLU A 36 15.25 30.42 -7.79
CA GLU A 36 16.32 31.19 -7.13
C GLU A 36 17.56 30.36 -6.83
N LEU A 37 17.43 29.02 -6.74
CA LEU A 37 18.54 28.15 -6.35
C LEU A 37 19.38 27.72 -7.57
N PRO A 38 20.73 27.86 -7.50
CA PRO A 38 21.60 27.32 -8.54
C PRO A 38 21.57 25.78 -8.56
N LYS A 39 21.81 25.21 -9.74
CA LYS A 39 21.70 23.74 -9.99
C LYS A 39 22.47 22.89 -8.96
N PHE A 40 23.72 23.28 -8.68
CA PHE A 40 24.57 22.57 -7.74
C PHE A 40 24.10 22.70 -6.27
N ALA A 41 23.48 23.82 -5.90
CA ALA A 41 22.91 23.95 -4.56
C ALA A 41 21.69 23.06 -4.38
N LYS A 42 20.84 22.91 -5.39
CA LYS A 42 19.68 22.01 -5.37
C LYS A 42 20.11 20.56 -5.09
N LEU A 43 21.05 20.05 -5.88
CA LEU A 43 21.55 18.68 -5.72
C LEU A 43 22.32 18.50 -4.41
N GLY A 44 23.28 19.41 -4.16
CA GLY A 44 24.14 19.32 -2.97
C GLY A 44 23.37 19.35 -1.65
N MET A 45 22.29 20.13 -1.54
CA MET A 45 21.47 20.14 -0.32
C MET A 45 20.80 18.79 -0.06
N VAL A 46 20.21 18.15 -1.07
CA VAL A 46 19.59 16.83 -0.92
C VAL A 46 20.64 15.78 -0.60
N GLU A 47 21.80 15.80 -1.28
CA GLU A 47 22.91 14.89 -1.03
C GLU A 47 23.45 15.04 0.41
N VAL A 48 23.68 16.27 0.86
CA VAL A 48 24.14 16.53 2.23
C VAL A 48 23.15 15.99 3.28
N LEU A 49 21.85 16.21 3.08
CA LEU A 49 20.82 15.69 3.96
C LEU A 49 20.75 14.16 3.96
N LEU A 50 20.90 13.55 2.79
CA LEU A 50 20.95 12.10 2.65
C LEU A 50 22.20 11.53 3.38
N VAL A 51 23.38 12.06 3.09
CA VAL A 51 24.63 11.63 3.71
C VAL A 51 24.58 11.85 5.23
N ALA A 52 24.12 13.03 5.68
CA ALA A 52 23.95 13.32 7.09
C ALA A 52 23.02 12.33 7.78
N SER A 53 21.89 11.97 7.16
CA SER A 53 20.95 10.97 7.69
C SER A 53 21.61 9.60 7.85
N VAL A 54 22.41 9.16 6.89
CA VAL A 54 23.16 7.89 6.94
C VAL A 54 24.24 7.93 8.01
N LEU A 55 25.02 9.00 8.07
CA LEU A 55 26.08 9.17 9.09
C LEU A 55 25.48 9.21 10.50
N LEU A 56 24.41 9.96 10.72
CA LEU A 56 23.70 10.00 12.00
C LEU A 56 23.18 8.61 12.39
N ALA A 57 22.57 7.87 11.46
CA ALA A 57 22.11 6.51 11.74
C ALA A 57 23.25 5.55 12.05
N THR A 58 24.43 5.72 11.45
CA THR A 58 25.57 4.81 11.62
C THR A 58 26.36 5.11 12.90
N PHE A 59 26.73 6.36 13.12
CA PHE A 59 27.68 6.75 14.16
C PHE A 59 27.03 7.17 15.48
N THR A 60 25.71 7.46 15.53
CA THR A 60 25.06 7.79 16.81
C THR A 60 24.71 6.53 17.61
N ARG A 61 24.62 6.70 18.94
CA ARG A 61 24.18 5.62 19.85
C ARG A 61 22.66 5.57 20.03
N TRP A 62 21.91 5.96 19.03
CA TRP A 62 20.45 5.93 19.06
C TRP A 62 19.91 4.50 19.04
N SER A 63 18.66 4.34 19.50
CA SER A 63 17.98 3.05 19.45
C SER A 63 17.83 2.56 18.00
N LYS A 64 17.77 1.24 17.83
CA LYS A 64 17.58 0.60 16.51
C LYS A 64 16.38 1.18 15.77
N LEU A 65 15.26 1.42 16.49
CA LEU A 65 14.05 1.94 15.90
C LEU A 65 14.22 3.36 15.33
N VAL A 66 14.90 4.25 16.09
CA VAL A 66 15.20 5.63 15.65
C VAL A 66 16.05 5.60 14.38
N LYS A 67 17.09 4.75 14.34
CA LYS A 67 17.92 4.57 13.15
C LYS A 67 17.10 4.06 11.94
N GLN A 68 16.22 3.10 12.16
CA GLN A 68 15.36 2.56 11.09
C GLN A 68 14.39 3.60 10.54
N ILE A 69 13.79 4.43 11.41
CA ILE A 69 12.88 5.51 10.98
C ILE A 69 13.65 6.57 10.19
N LEU A 70 14.83 6.99 10.68
CA LEU A 70 15.68 7.97 10.01
C LEU A 70 16.12 7.48 8.63
N LEU A 71 16.56 6.23 8.52
CA LEU A 71 16.96 5.63 7.25
C LEU A 71 15.77 5.43 6.31
N THR A 72 14.57 5.17 6.83
CA THR A 72 13.35 5.16 6.01
C THR A 72 13.07 6.57 5.45
N GLY A 73 13.22 7.62 6.26
CA GLY A 73 13.15 9.01 5.77
C GLY A 73 14.20 9.30 4.68
N ALA A 74 15.43 8.80 4.84
CA ALA A 74 16.49 8.94 3.85
C ALA A 74 16.15 8.28 2.49
N THR A 75 15.37 7.20 2.46
CA THR A 75 14.91 6.61 1.19
C THR A 75 13.95 7.53 0.42
N PHE A 76 13.18 8.38 1.10
CA PHE A 76 12.38 9.41 0.45
C PHE A 76 13.24 10.55 -0.11
N LEU A 77 14.38 10.86 0.52
CA LEU A 77 15.35 11.82 -0.02
C LEU A 77 16.00 11.30 -1.31
N ILE A 78 16.15 9.97 -1.48
CA ILE A 78 16.60 9.38 -2.75
C ILE A 78 15.61 9.70 -3.87
N GLY A 79 14.30 9.51 -3.63
CA GLY A 79 13.26 9.90 -4.59
C GLY A 79 13.29 11.40 -4.91
N THR A 80 13.48 12.25 -3.89
CA THR A 80 13.66 13.69 -4.06
C THR A 80 14.88 14.00 -4.91
N LEU A 81 16.02 13.30 -4.70
CA LEU A 81 17.23 13.48 -5.49
C LEU A 81 17.00 13.14 -6.97
N PHE A 82 16.34 12.04 -7.27
CA PHE A 82 15.97 11.68 -8.65
C PHE A 82 15.05 12.72 -9.28
N ALA A 83 14.06 13.22 -8.54
CA ALA A 83 13.14 14.24 -9.03
C ALA A 83 13.87 15.55 -9.34
N VAL A 84 14.73 16.02 -8.43
CA VAL A 84 15.56 17.22 -8.62
C VAL A 84 16.52 17.06 -9.80
N PHE A 85 17.16 15.89 -9.92
CA PHE A 85 18.06 15.59 -11.04
C PHE A 85 17.32 15.63 -12.38
N GLY A 86 16.18 14.96 -12.49
CA GLY A 86 15.38 14.94 -13.71
C GLY A 86 14.93 16.33 -14.16
N GLN A 87 14.51 17.17 -13.20
CA GLN A 87 14.10 18.55 -13.50
C GLN A 87 15.27 19.47 -13.90
N ILE A 88 16.45 19.31 -13.28
CA ILE A 88 17.62 20.13 -13.60
C ILE A 88 18.16 19.84 -14.99
N TYR A 89 18.27 18.55 -15.31
CA TYR A 89 18.90 18.11 -16.55
C TYR A 89 17.91 17.91 -17.70
N GLN A 90 16.60 18.10 -17.43
CA GLN A 90 15.53 17.92 -18.43
C GLN A 90 15.73 16.64 -19.25
N THR A 91 15.96 15.54 -18.54
CA THR A 91 16.37 14.25 -19.13
C THR A 91 15.35 13.68 -20.10
N GLY A 92 14.14 14.26 -20.19
CA GLY A 92 13.04 13.69 -20.95
C GLY A 92 12.54 12.35 -20.41
N ALA A 93 13.03 11.95 -19.24
CA ALA A 93 12.61 10.72 -18.57
C ALA A 93 11.16 10.84 -18.09
N ASP A 94 10.40 9.80 -18.31
CA ASP A 94 9.03 9.69 -17.80
C ASP A 94 9.02 9.51 -16.26
N ALA A 95 7.87 9.73 -15.64
CA ALA A 95 7.70 9.45 -14.21
C ALA A 95 8.03 7.98 -13.88
N TYR A 96 7.77 7.07 -14.80
CA TYR A 96 8.16 5.65 -14.69
C TYR A 96 9.67 5.48 -14.39
N ASP A 97 10.56 6.17 -15.12
CA ASP A 97 12.01 6.03 -14.95
C ASP A 97 12.47 6.48 -13.56
N LEU A 98 11.87 7.58 -13.05
CA LEU A 98 12.11 8.07 -11.70
C LEU A 98 11.72 7.01 -10.65
N PHE A 99 10.50 6.48 -10.76
CA PHE A 99 10.00 5.49 -9.80
C PHE A 99 10.73 4.15 -9.90
N LEU A 100 11.17 3.75 -11.09
CA LEU A 100 12.00 2.57 -11.29
C LEU A 100 13.35 2.72 -10.57
N GLY A 101 14.06 3.83 -10.81
CA GLY A 101 15.31 4.13 -10.13
C GLY A 101 15.14 4.14 -8.61
N TRP A 102 14.11 4.83 -8.12
CA TRP A 102 13.81 4.89 -6.69
C TRP A 102 13.50 3.51 -6.09
N THR A 103 12.74 2.67 -6.78
CA THR A 103 12.43 1.30 -6.37
C THR A 103 13.69 0.44 -6.26
N LEU A 104 14.58 0.52 -7.26
CA LEU A 104 15.84 -0.24 -7.27
C LEU A 104 16.79 0.15 -6.14
N PHE A 105 16.86 1.43 -5.77
CA PHE A 105 17.63 1.86 -4.60
C PHE A 105 16.94 1.44 -3.30
N THR A 106 15.63 1.56 -3.21
CA THR A 106 14.87 1.24 -1.99
C THR A 106 14.96 -0.23 -1.60
N ILE A 107 15.02 -1.18 -2.56
CA ILE A 107 15.16 -2.61 -2.21
C ILE A 107 16.48 -2.91 -1.53
N LEU A 108 17.57 -2.29 -1.94
CA LEU A 108 18.88 -2.47 -1.31
C LEU A 108 18.83 -2.06 0.18
N TRP A 109 18.17 -0.94 0.45
CA TRP A 109 17.97 -0.45 1.80
C TRP A 109 17.01 -1.32 2.61
N ALA A 110 15.93 -1.82 2.00
CA ALA A 110 14.97 -2.70 2.65
C ALA A 110 15.62 -4.01 3.12
N ILE A 111 16.49 -4.60 2.30
CA ILE A 111 17.27 -5.80 2.65
C ILE A 111 18.27 -5.51 3.79
N ALA A 112 18.96 -4.38 3.73
CA ALA A 112 19.97 -4.00 4.73
C ALA A 112 19.36 -3.66 6.10
N ILE A 113 18.26 -2.90 6.11
CA ILE A 113 17.66 -2.34 7.34
C ILE A 113 16.69 -3.31 8.01
N ARG A 114 16.01 -4.17 7.23
CA ARG A 114 15.02 -5.17 7.69
C ARG A 114 13.94 -4.55 8.57
N PHE A 115 13.26 -3.52 8.05
CA PHE A 115 12.23 -2.76 8.74
C PHE A 115 10.91 -2.81 7.98
N ALA A 116 9.81 -3.22 8.64
CA ALA A 116 8.52 -3.43 7.99
C ALA A 116 7.97 -2.19 7.23
N PRO A 117 8.02 -0.95 7.78
CA PRO A 117 7.61 0.23 7.02
C PRO A 117 8.42 0.45 5.73
N LEU A 118 9.72 0.14 5.74
CA LEU A 118 10.56 0.27 4.56
C LEU A 118 10.23 -0.78 3.48
N TRP A 119 9.89 -2.00 3.89
CA TRP A 119 9.35 -3.02 2.99
C TRP A 119 8.01 -2.60 2.39
N LEU A 120 7.14 -1.96 3.19
CA LEU A 120 5.87 -1.42 2.70
C LEU A 120 6.11 -0.30 1.66
N THR A 121 7.07 0.60 1.94
CA THR A 121 7.49 1.64 0.98
C THR A 121 8.01 1.02 -0.32
N PHE A 122 8.87 -0.01 -0.23
CA PHE A 122 9.38 -0.72 -1.41
C PHE A 122 8.26 -1.35 -2.25
N ILE A 123 7.33 -2.07 -1.60
CA ILE A 123 6.19 -2.70 -2.30
C ILE A 123 5.31 -1.63 -2.95
N GLY A 124 5.03 -0.53 -2.24
CA GLY A 124 4.27 0.59 -2.78
C GLY A 124 4.95 1.22 -4.01
N LEU A 125 6.26 1.46 -3.95
CA LEU A 125 7.05 1.98 -5.07
C LEU A 125 7.05 1.01 -6.25
N LEU A 126 7.22 -0.29 -6.00
CA LEU A 126 7.18 -1.32 -7.04
C LEU A 126 5.82 -1.36 -7.75
N CYS A 127 4.73 -1.33 -6.98
CA CYS A 127 3.38 -1.26 -7.54
C CYS A 127 3.17 0.02 -8.36
N THR A 128 3.62 1.16 -7.85
CA THR A 128 3.54 2.45 -8.56
C THR A 128 4.36 2.42 -9.85
N THR A 129 5.56 1.85 -9.82
CA THR A 129 6.42 1.70 -11.02
C THR A 129 5.71 0.88 -12.10
N ILE A 130 5.08 -0.25 -11.74
CA ILE A 130 4.35 -1.09 -12.70
C ILE A 130 3.13 -0.34 -13.26
N TRP A 131 2.39 0.40 -12.41
CA TRP A 131 1.27 1.21 -12.88
C TRP A 131 1.69 2.34 -13.83
N LEU A 132 2.80 3.04 -13.53
CA LEU A 132 3.34 4.08 -14.40
C LEU A 132 3.84 3.49 -15.71
N TYR A 133 4.53 2.34 -15.67
CA TYR A 133 4.92 1.61 -16.88
C TYR A 133 3.70 1.28 -17.75
N ASN A 134 2.63 0.79 -17.14
CA ASN A 134 1.40 0.47 -17.85
C ASN A 134 0.81 1.70 -18.57
N ILE A 135 0.75 2.84 -17.87
CA ILE A 135 0.13 4.06 -18.41
C ILE A 135 1.03 4.77 -19.43
N GLN A 136 2.36 4.79 -19.21
CA GLN A 136 3.28 5.64 -19.98
C GLN A 136 3.98 4.88 -21.10
N ILE A 137 4.25 3.58 -20.94
CA ILE A 137 5.12 2.81 -21.85
C ILE A 137 4.37 1.69 -22.58
N ALA A 138 3.58 0.87 -21.85
CA ALA A 138 2.96 -0.32 -22.44
C ALA A 138 1.82 0.02 -23.43
N GLY A 139 1.34 1.27 -23.41
CA GLY A 139 0.23 1.69 -24.27
C GLY A 139 -1.14 1.26 -23.75
N TYR A 140 -2.19 1.66 -24.47
CA TYR A 140 -3.58 1.46 -24.07
C TYR A 140 -4.17 0.12 -24.56
N GLY A 141 -3.35 -0.92 -24.78
CA GLY A 141 -3.86 -2.24 -25.14
C GLY A 141 -4.60 -2.89 -23.97
N SER A 142 -5.80 -3.43 -24.23
CA SER A 142 -6.63 -4.05 -23.18
C SER A 142 -5.95 -5.23 -22.49
N TRP A 143 -5.12 -5.96 -23.24
CA TRP A 143 -4.39 -7.11 -22.73
C TRP A 143 -3.25 -6.69 -21.78
N GLU A 144 -2.44 -5.72 -22.18
CA GLU A 144 -1.33 -5.21 -21.40
C GLU A 144 -1.82 -4.58 -20.09
N ILE A 145 -2.85 -3.74 -20.15
CA ILE A 145 -3.47 -3.12 -18.96
C ILE A 145 -3.93 -4.19 -17.98
N THR A 146 -4.61 -5.23 -18.48
CA THR A 146 -5.14 -6.30 -17.64
C THR A 146 -4.01 -7.13 -17.01
N LEU A 147 -3.00 -7.52 -17.79
CA LEU A 147 -1.88 -8.34 -17.28
C LEU A 147 -1.04 -7.60 -16.25
N LEU A 148 -0.67 -6.36 -16.52
CA LEU A 148 0.16 -5.56 -15.60
C LEU A 148 -0.61 -5.21 -14.31
N GLY A 149 -1.90 -4.90 -14.43
CA GLY A 149 -2.76 -4.74 -13.26
C GLY A 149 -2.85 -6.01 -12.40
N ASN A 150 -3.00 -7.19 -13.04
CA ASN A 150 -2.93 -8.45 -12.32
C ASN A 150 -1.55 -8.75 -11.73
N ALA A 151 -0.46 -8.36 -12.38
CA ALA A 151 0.89 -8.51 -11.82
C ALA A 151 1.03 -7.78 -10.48
N VAL A 152 0.50 -6.54 -10.38
CA VAL A 152 0.45 -5.80 -9.10
C VAL A 152 -0.35 -6.56 -8.04
N THR A 153 -1.51 -7.12 -8.40
CA THR A 153 -2.30 -7.96 -7.49
C THR A 153 -1.49 -9.15 -6.96
N TRP A 154 -0.80 -9.86 -7.85
CA TRP A 154 0.00 -11.03 -7.46
C TRP A 154 1.23 -10.66 -6.63
N ILE A 155 1.88 -9.51 -6.88
CA ILE A 155 2.97 -9.02 -6.05
C ILE A 155 2.48 -8.79 -4.61
N CYS A 156 1.36 -8.10 -4.45
CA CYS A 156 0.75 -7.87 -3.14
C CYS A 156 0.31 -9.19 -2.47
N ALA A 157 -0.29 -10.11 -3.23
CA ALA A 157 -0.73 -11.41 -2.73
C ALA A 157 0.44 -12.29 -2.27
N VAL A 158 1.51 -12.38 -3.07
CA VAL A 158 2.72 -13.13 -2.73
C VAL A 158 3.40 -12.53 -1.50
N ALA A 159 3.51 -11.19 -1.44
CA ALA A 159 4.04 -10.51 -0.25
C ALA A 159 3.19 -10.81 1.00
N THR A 160 1.86 -10.84 0.88
CA THR A 160 0.95 -11.23 1.96
C THR A 160 1.16 -12.68 2.39
N ILE A 161 1.23 -13.62 1.44
CA ILE A 161 1.43 -15.05 1.74
C ILE A 161 2.77 -15.28 2.43
N ILE A 162 3.85 -14.66 1.93
CA ILE A 162 5.19 -14.77 2.54
C ILE A 162 5.17 -14.22 3.97
N THR A 163 4.57 -13.07 4.20
CA THR A 163 4.53 -12.44 5.52
C THR A 163 3.64 -13.20 6.50
N GLU A 164 2.52 -13.76 6.06
CA GLU A 164 1.68 -14.65 6.88
C GLU A 164 2.44 -15.93 7.24
N TRP A 165 3.11 -16.55 6.29
CA TRP A 165 3.92 -17.74 6.54
C TRP A 165 5.07 -17.47 7.52
N MET A 166 5.77 -16.34 7.39
CA MET A 166 6.81 -15.90 8.33
C MET A 166 6.23 -15.62 9.73
N SER A 167 5.03 -15.06 9.79
CA SER A 167 4.33 -14.81 11.05
C SER A 167 3.92 -16.13 11.73
N ALA A 168 3.39 -17.08 10.97
CA ALA A 168 3.01 -18.41 11.48
C ALA A 168 4.21 -19.21 12.00
N LYS A 169 5.41 -19.03 11.40
CA LYS A 169 6.67 -19.65 11.88
C LYS A 169 7.34 -18.90 13.03
N GLY A 170 6.76 -17.81 13.51
CA GLY A 170 7.33 -17.01 14.60
C GLY A 170 8.54 -16.15 14.19
N HIS A 171 8.84 -16.05 12.88
CA HIS A 171 9.94 -15.22 12.39
C HIS A 171 9.57 -13.72 12.36
N LEU A 172 8.28 -13.39 12.31
CA LEU A 172 7.80 -12.04 12.49
C LEU A 172 7.38 -11.81 13.95
N ASN A 173 7.93 -10.74 14.53
CA ASN A 173 7.57 -10.35 15.89
C ASN A 173 6.06 -10.01 15.94
N ARG A 174 5.39 -10.38 17.02
CA ARG A 174 3.94 -10.14 17.23
C ARG A 174 3.53 -8.67 17.02
N ASN A 175 4.48 -7.76 17.17
CA ASN A 175 4.32 -6.33 16.89
C ASN A 175 4.15 -5.98 15.40
N ASN A 176 4.42 -6.89 14.47
CA ASN A 176 4.36 -6.63 13.03
C ASN A 176 3.09 -7.18 12.36
N ARG A 177 2.09 -7.63 13.12
CA ARG A 177 0.81 -8.08 12.56
C ARG A 177 0.08 -7.00 11.75
N TRP A 178 0.26 -5.73 12.12
CA TRP A 178 -0.27 -4.61 11.37
C TRP A 178 0.23 -4.58 9.91
N PHE A 179 1.50 -4.94 9.69
CA PHE A 179 2.10 -5.00 8.36
C PHE A 179 1.44 -6.05 7.48
N VAL A 180 1.22 -7.24 8.03
CA VAL A 180 0.51 -8.33 7.35
C VAL A 180 -0.92 -7.90 7.02
N SER A 181 -1.62 -7.29 7.97
CA SER A 181 -2.99 -6.80 7.77
C SER A 181 -3.08 -5.72 6.70
N LEU A 182 -2.08 -4.80 6.63
CA LEU A 182 -2.02 -3.78 5.58
C LEU A 182 -1.78 -4.38 4.19
N LEU A 183 -0.85 -5.35 4.08
CA LEU A 183 -0.60 -6.04 2.80
C LEU A 183 -1.83 -6.83 2.34
N SER A 184 -2.49 -7.53 3.27
CA SER A 184 -3.73 -8.26 2.98
C SER A 184 -4.82 -7.30 2.52
N LEU A 185 -4.98 -6.17 3.21
CA LEU A 185 -5.94 -5.13 2.83
C LEU A 185 -5.62 -4.55 1.44
N ALA A 186 -4.35 -4.23 1.18
CA ALA A 186 -3.91 -3.75 -0.13
C ALA A 186 -4.21 -4.77 -1.24
N THR A 187 -3.95 -6.06 -1.00
CA THR A 187 -4.27 -7.14 -1.94
C THR A 187 -5.78 -7.20 -2.24
N ILE A 188 -6.62 -7.19 -1.20
CA ILE A 188 -8.08 -7.28 -1.34
C ILE A 188 -8.63 -6.05 -2.06
N LEU A 189 -8.19 -4.85 -1.68
CA LEU A 189 -8.64 -3.61 -2.30
C LEU A 189 -8.20 -3.49 -3.76
N HIS A 190 -6.93 -3.81 -4.05
CA HIS A 190 -6.42 -3.75 -5.41
C HIS A 190 -7.10 -4.77 -6.33
N THR A 191 -7.28 -6.00 -5.85
CA THR A 191 -8.01 -7.06 -6.56
C THR A 191 -9.45 -6.64 -6.88
N SER A 192 -10.16 -6.07 -5.88
CA SER A 192 -11.52 -5.56 -6.09
C SER A 192 -11.56 -4.39 -7.05
N PHE A 193 -10.63 -3.44 -6.91
CA PHE A 193 -10.53 -2.29 -7.81
C PHE A 193 -10.34 -2.73 -9.27
N LEU A 194 -9.43 -3.68 -9.51
CA LEU A 194 -9.17 -4.20 -10.85
C LEU A 194 -10.39 -4.93 -11.45
N LEU A 195 -11.12 -5.70 -10.62
CA LEU A 195 -12.36 -6.34 -11.05
C LEU A 195 -13.45 -5.30 -11.34
N MET A 196 -13.63 -4.29 -10.48
CA MET A 196 -14.59 -3.21 -10.71
C MET A 196 -14.27 -2.43 -11.99
N ALA A 197 -12.99 -2.11 -12.23
CA ALA A 197 -12.54 -1.48 -13.47
C ALA A 197 -12.90 -2.34 -14.69
N ALA A 198 -12.61 -3.65 -14.62
CA ALA A 198 -12.93 -4.58 -15.70
C ALA A 198 -14.44 -4.77 -15.96
N ILE A 199 -15.30 -4.54 -14.95
CA ILE A 199 -16.76 -4.58 -15.11
C ILE A 199 -17.27 -3.30 -15.77
N CYS A 200 -16.67 -2.16 -15.45
CA CYS A 200 -17.11 -0.84 -15.91
C CYS A 200 -16.50 -0.42 -17.25
N ASP A 201 -15.35 -0.99 -17.62
CA ASP A 201 -14.56 -0.57 -18.78
C ASP A 201 -14.45 -1.69 -19.79
N ASP A 202 -14.84 -1.39 -21.04
CA ASP A 202 -14.76 -2.32 -22.16
C ASP A 202 -13.32 -2.58 -22.66
N TYR A 203 -12.35 -1.79 -22.17
CA TYR A 203 -10.93 -1.93 -22.53
C TYR A 203 -10.19 -3.03 -21.75
N THR A 204 -10.80 -3.62 -20.74
CA THR A 204 -10.17 -4.67 -19.92
C THR A 204 -10.80 -6.04 -20.17
N ILE A 205 -9.96 -7.09 -20.09
CA ILE A 205 -10.42 -8.48 -20.23
C ILE A 205 -10.96 -8.96 -18.88
N LEU A 206 -12.27 -9.02 -18.74
CA LEU A 206 -12.97 -9.36 -17.49
C LEU A 206 -12.57 -10.74 -16.91
N SER A 207 -12.26 -11.72 -17.75
CA SER A 207 -12.00 -13.10 -17.30
C SER A 207 -10.80 -13.20 -16.34
N VAL A 208 -9.73 -12.46 -16.62
CA VAL A 208 -8.48 -12.53 -15.83
C VAL A 208 -8.65 -11.95 -14.42
N PRO A 209 -9.16 -10.70 -14.23
CA PRO A 209 -9.44 -10.18 -12.88
C PRO A 209 -10.49 -11.00 -12.14
N LEU A 210 -11.50 -11.51 -12.83
CA LEU A 210 -12.54 -12.33 -12.20
C LEU A 210 -11.97 -13.63 -11.61
N ILE A 211 -11.19 -14.38 -12.40
CA ILE A 211 -10.55 -15.63 -11.93
C ILE A 211 -9.60 -15.33 -10.79
N THR A 212 -8.77 -14.28 -10.91
CA THR A 212 -7.84 -13.87 -9.85
C THR A 212 -8.59 -13.52 -8.56
N THR A 213 -9.67 -12.75 -8.64
CA THR A 213 -10.48 -12.35 -7.49
C THR A 213 -11.10 -13.57 -6.82
N VAL A 214 -11.70 -14.47 -7.58
CA VAL A 214 -12.33 -15.69 -7.04
C VAL A 214 -11.29 -16.56 -6.33
N LEU A 215 -10.11 -16.77 -6.92
CA LEU A 215 -9.04 -17.56 -6.32
C LEU A 215 -8.52 -16.94 -5.02
N LEU A 216 -8.19 -15.65 -5.02
CA LEU A 216 -7.65 -14.96 -3.85
C LEU A 216 -8.68 -14.83 -2.72
N PHE A 217 -9.94 -14.55 -3.06
CA PHE A 217 -11.00 -14.43 -2.07
C PHE A 217 -11.37 -15.80 -1.47
N ALA A 218 -11.45 -16.84 -2.28
CA ALA A 218 -11.67 -18.19 -1.77
C ALA A 218 -10.53 -18.65 -0.85
N ALA A 219 -9.28 -18.43 -1.25
CA ALA A 219 -8.11 -18.73 -0.41
C ALA A 219 -8.10 -17.90 0.89
N GLY A 220 -8.41 -16.62 0.82
CA GLY A 220 -8.48 -15.73 1.99
C GLY A 220 -9.61 -16.08 2.94
N LEU A 221 -10.79 -16.46 2.44
CA LEU A 221 -11.92 -16.94 3.27
C LEU A 221 -11.58 -18.27 3.93
N TRP A 222 -11.00 -19.22 3.20
CA TRP A 222 -10.53 -20.49 3.75
C TRP A 222 -9.51 -20.29 4.86
N TYR A 223 -8.50 -19.43 4.62
CA TYR A 223 -7.50 -19.08 5.61
C TYR A 223 -8.12 -18.39 6.83
N GLY A 224 -9.00 -17.40 6.61
CA GLY A 224 -9.72 -16.69 7.66
C GLY A 224 -10.55 -17.62 8.56
N TRP A 225 -11.20 -18.62 7.97
CA TRP A 225 -11.96 -19.63 8.70
C TRP A 225 -11.06 -20.55 9.53
N ARG A 226 -9.97 -21.04 8.92
CA ARG A 226 -9.01 -21.93 9.57
C ARG A 226 -8.31 -21.28 10.76
N GLU A 227 -7.83 -20.06 10.58
CA GLU A 227 -7.10 -19.30 11.61
C GLU A 227 -8.01 -18.48 12.53
N LYS A 228 -9.35 -18.63 12.38
CA LYS A 228 -10.36 -17.84 13.12
C LYS A 228 -10.14 -16.33 13.03
N SER A 229 -9.67 -15.84 11.89
CA SER A 229 -9.37 -14.43 11.67
C SER A 229 -10.61 -13.67 11.23
N LEU A 230 -11.21 -12.90 12.13
CA LEU A 230 -12.35 -12.05 11.82
C LEU A 230 -12.01 -10.97 10.77
N PHE A 231 -10.73 -10.61 10.63
CA PHE A 231 -10.27 -9.63 9.64
C PHE A 231 -10.60 -10.08 8.22
N TYR A 232 -10.15 -11.27 7.80
CA TYR A 232 -10.44 -11.79 6.46
C TYR A 232 -11.91 -12.06 6.22
N LEU A 233 -12.61 -12.57 7.23
CA LEU A 233 -14.04 -12.88 7.17
C LEU A 233 -14.93 -11.62 7.15
N ALA A 234 -14.39 -10.46 7.54
CA ALA A 234 -15.09 -9.18 7.42
C ALA A 234 -14.83 -8.52 6.08
N ILE A 235 -13.55 -8.37 5.70
CA ILE A 235 -13.14 -7.53 4.58
C ILE A 235 -13.43 -8.19 3.24
N ILE A 236 -13.22 -9.52 3.10
CA ILE A 236 -13.45 -10.20 1.83
C ILE A 236 -14.95 -10.22 1.45
N PRO A 237 -15.90 -10.58 2.33
CA PRO A 237 -17.31 -10.48 1.97
C PRO A 237 -17.79 -9.06 1.73
N PHE A 238 -17.23 -8.07 2.46
CA PHE A 238 -17.51 -6.66 2.18
C PHE A 238 -17.02 -6.24 0.79
N ALA A 239 -15.79 -6.61 0.42
CA ALA A 239 -15.26 -6.36 -0.91
C ALA A 239 -16.08 -7.08 -2.00
N THR A 240 -16.54 -8.31 -1.73
CA THR A 240 -17.45 -9.05 -2.63
C THR A 240 -18.78 -8.31 -2.79
N LEU A 241 -19.36 -7.79 -1.72
CA LEU A 241 -20.58 -6.97 -1.77
C LEU A 241 -20.39 -5.74 -2.65
N MET A 242 -19.24 -5.04 -2.55
CA MET A 242 -18.94 -3.89 -3.39
C MET A 242 -18.78 -4.28 -4.87
N ASN A 243 -18.12 -5.39 -5.18
CA ASN A 243 -18.00 -5.90 -6.54
C ASN A 243 -19.37 -6.28 -7.14
N LEU A 244 -20.25 -6.91 -6.35
CA LEU A 244 -21.62 -7.23 -6.76
C LEU A 244 -22.45 -5.96 -7.00
N LEU A 245 -22.30 -4.95 -6.13
CA LEU A 245 -22.96 -3.65 -6.31
C LEU A 245 -22.50 -2.96 -7.60
N THR A 246 -21.19 -2.96 -7.87
CA THR A 246 -20.65 -2.41 -9.12
C THR A 246 -21.24 -3.14 -10.34
N THR A 247 -21.29 -4.48 -10.30
CA THR A 247 -21.90 -5.28 -11.37
C THR A 247 -23.37 -4.94 -11.57
N PHE A 248 -24.12 -4.80 -10.46
CA PHE A 248 -25.52 -4.40 -10.49
C PHE A 248 -25.72 -3.04 -11.16
N ILE A 249 -24.93 -2.04 -10.74
CA ILE A 249 -25.00 -0.67 -11.28
C ILE A 249 -24.63 -0.66 -12.76
N SER A 250 -23.51 -1.30 -13.13
CA SER A 250 -23.00 -1.31 -14.51
C SER A 250 -23.89 -2.04 -15.50
N LYS A 251 -24.68 -3.02 -15.06
CA LYS A 251 -25.55 -3.83 -15.93
C LYS A 251 -27.03 -3.48 -15.83
N SER A 252 -27.41 -2.50 -15.00
CA SER A 252 -28.79 -2.07 -14.83
C SER A 252 -29.09 -0.87 -15.73
N ASP A 253 -30.26 -0.87 -16.38
CA ASP A 253 -30.80 0.30 -17.12
C ASP A 253 -31.52 1.28 -16.19
N LEU A 254 -31.18 1.29 -14.91
CA LEU A 254 -31.82 2.13 -13.89
C LEU A 254 -31.38 3.59 -14.01
N ARG A 255 -32.29 4.51 -13.69
CA ARG A 255 -31.98 5.94 -13.59
C ARG A 255 -31.24 6.25 -12.29
N ASP A 256 -30.50 7.34 -12.25
CA ASP A 256 -29.66 7.75 -11.10
C ASP A 256 -30.36 7.65 -9.73
N VAL A 257 -31.61 8.10 -9.65
CA VAL A 257 -32.42 8.02 -8.41
C VAL A 257 -32.70 6.58 -7.99
N GLN A 258 -33.00 5.71 -8.96
CA GLN A 258 -33.28 4.28 -8.69
C GLN A 258 -32.00 3.55 -8.25
N ILE A 259 -30.87 3.86 -8.88
CA ILE A 259 -29.54 3.32 -8.50
C ILE A 259 -29.24 3.69 -7.06
N PHE A 260 -29.48 4.96 -6.69
CA PHE A 260 -29.26 5.41 -5.30
C PHE A 260 -30.11 4.63 -4.29
N PHE A 261 -31.40 4.43 -4.57
CA PHE A 261 -32.30 3.70 -3.65
C PHE A 261 -31.96 2.22 -3.57
N TYR A 262 -31.86 1.52 -4.71
CA TYR A 262 -31.57 0.09 -4.69
C TYR A 262 -30.15 -0.21 -4.22
N GLY A 263 -29.16 0.58 -4.65
CA GLY A 263 -27.78 0.49 -4.17
C GLY A 263 -27.69 0.70 -2.66
N GLY A 264 -28.39 1.74 -2.14
CA GLY A 264 -28.46 2.01 -0.70
C GLY A 264 -29.06 0.82 0.08
N ILE A 265 -30.15 0.23 -0.38
CA ILE A 265 -30.77 -0.94 0.23
C ILE A 265 -29.80 -2.14 0.25
N ILE A 266 -29.13 -2.42 -0.87
CA ILE A 266 -28.15 -3.52 -0.99
C ILE A 266 -27.00 -3.30 0.01
N VAL A 267 -26.44 -2.09 0.10
CA VAL A 267 -25.34 -1.79 1.01
C VAL A 267 -25.78 -1.92 2.47
N ILE A 268 -26.92 -1.31 2.84
CA ILE A 268 -27.41 -1.35 4.22
C ILE A 268 -27.71 -2.80 4.63
N THR A 269 -28.45 -3.52 3.82
CA THR A 269 -28.85 -4.90 4.11
C THR A 269 -27.63 -5.82 4.17
N GLY A 270 -26.72 -5.72 3.17
CA GLY A 270 -25.51 -6.53 3.08
C GLY A 270 -24.56 -6.26 4.22
N THR A 271 -24.30 -5.01 4.56
CA THR A 271 -23.42 -4.67 5.70
C THR A 271 -24.01 -5.07 7.03
N THR A 272 -25.33 -4.92 7.23
CA THR A 272 -26.02 -5.36 8.45
C THR A 272 -25.91 -6.89 8.62
N LEU A 273 -26.13 -7.65 7.55
CA LEU A 273 -25.97 -9.10 7.56
C LEU A 273 -24.52 -9.51 7.88
N LEU A 274 -23.54 -8.86 7.25
CA LEU A 274 -22.12 -9.11 7.54
C LEU A 274 -21.76 -8.84 9.01
N ILE A 275 -22.21 -7.72 9.55
CA ILE A 275 -21.99 -7.38 10.96
C ILE A 275 -22.61 -8.46 11.86
N TYR A 276 -23.84 -8.86 11.59
CA TYR A 276 -24.51 -9.91 12.35
C TYR A 276 -23.72 -11.24 12.33
N ILE A 277 -23.27 -11.68 11.15
CA ILE A 277 -22.47 -12.91 11.00
C ILE A 277 -21.16 -12.80 11.78
N ILE A 278 -20.45 -11.67 11.68
CA ILE A 278 -19.17 -11.47 12.37
C ILE A 278 -19.33 -11.45 13.89
N LEU A 279 -20.38 -10.80 14.40
CA LEU A 279 -20.68 -10.77 15.83
C LEU A 279 -21.04 -12.18 16.33
N HIS A 280 -21.79 -12.95 15.54
CA HIS A 280 -22.11 -14.35 15.87
C HIS A 280 -20.85 -15.22 15.92
N LEU A 281 -19.97 -15.13 14.89
CA LEU A 281 -18.69 -15.86 14.86
C LEU A 281 -17.76 -15.43 16.01
N LYS A 282 -17.70 -14.14 16.32
CA LYS A 282 -16.92 -13.62 17.44
C LYS A 282 -17.38 -14.26 18.75
N LYS A 283 -18.71 -14.29 19.00
CA LYS A 283 -19.28 -14.90 20.17
C LYS A 283 -19.00 -16.41 20.25
N GLN A 284 -19.10 -17.10 19.11
CA GLN A 284 -18.88 -18.56 19.05
C GLN A 284 -17.39 -18.91 19.28
N TRP A 285 -16.45 -18.12 18.78
CA TRP A 285 -15.02 -18.44 18.83
C TRP A 285 -14.30 -17.91 20.06
N TYR A 286 -14.74 -16.78 20.61
CA TYR A 286 -14.04 -16.06 21.68
C TYR A 286 -14.86 -15.93 22.96
N GLY A 287 -16.14 -16.45 23.00
CA GLY A 287 -17.02 -16.34 24.13
C GLY A 287 -17.65 -14.97 24.35
N THR A 288 -18.43 -14.84 25.44
CA THR A 288 -19.20 -13.61 25.74
C THR A 288 -18.37 -12.50 26.41
N GLU A 289 -17.10 -12.71 26.72
CA GLU A 289 -16.25 -11.79 27.53
C GLU A 289 -15.20 -11.04 26.69
N ALA A 290 -15.45 -10.78 25.42
CA ALA A 290 -14.54 -9.96 24.59
C ALA A 290 -15.21 -8.68 24.10
#